data_9e881647ded6afa091bb7240d65a9a41
#
_entry.id   9e881647ded6afa091bb7240d65a9a41
#
_cell.length_a   1.000
_cell.length_b   1.000
_cell.length_c   1.000
_cell.angle_alpha   90.00
_cell.angle_beta   90.00
_cell.angle_gamma   90.00
#
_symmetry.space_group_name_H-M   'P 1'
#
loop_
_entity.id
_entity.type
_entity.pdbx_description
1 polymer ?
#
loop_
_entity_poly.entity_id
_entity_poly.type
_entity_poly.pdbx_seq_one_letter_code
_entity_poly.pdbx_strand_id
1 'polypeptide(L)'
;YQSELIRLNLVDFGDLILHCINIFKKNNSILKKYQNFFRYILVDEYQDINPIQQKWITYLYGGSKNICCVGDDDQSIYSWRGADVSNLLNFEKIFIKTKIIRLEQNYRSTKNILKCASSLISKNKGRFGKELWSENEEGEKITVSGFWETKEESIYVTDKIENLIKNNINLSEISILFRIAAHTRSFEERLINLGLPYKIIGGLRFYERKEVKDVIAYLRLVNNLSDDLAFERIINVPKRGIGKTTLSKISSYSRLNNISMYEATKQIIFKTNSKAKTEIYKFIDNLNKWKKTLNNFNHIELAKVIVEDSGYLDFLKKEEKNSNNPENLSRIENINEFIESLKDFENLEGFLEHVSLVMENISNTSEENITLMTMHAAKGLEFDNIF
;
A
#
# COMPACT_ATOMS: atom_id res chain seq x y z
N TYR A 1 -0.90 -26.56 0.00
CA TYR A 1 -1.56 -25.45 -0.67
C TYR A 1 -2.25 -25.91 -1.95
N GLN A 2 -1.54 -26.42 -2.98
CA GLN A 2 -2.12 -26.84 -4.28
C GLN A 2 -3.19 -27.93 -4.13
N SER A 3 -2.97 -28.92 -3.27
CA SER A 3 -3.96 -29.98 -3.00
C SER A 3 -5.28 -29.41 -2.46
N GLU A 4 -5.19 -28.35 -1.66
CA GLU A 4 -6.37 -27.71 -1.09
C GLU A 4 -7.11 -26.86 -2.15
N LEU A 5 -6.40 -26.15 -3.02
CA LEU A 5 -7.01 -25.45 -4.16
C LEU A 5 -7.78 -26.43 -5.07
N ILE A 6 -7.16 -27.58 -5.40
CA ILE A 6 -7.81 -28.63 -6.20
C ILE A 6 -9.07 -29.15 -5.49
N ARG A 7 -8.98 -29.46 -4.17
CA ARG A 7 -10.10 -29.95 -3.37
C ARG A 7 -11.28 -28.98 -3.35
N LEU A 8 -10.98 -27.67 -3.31
CA LEU A 8 -11.98 -26.60 -3.27
C LEU A 8 -12.43 -26.13 -4.66
N ASN A 9 -11.87 -26.69 -5.75
CA ASN A 9 -12.07 -26.25 -7.12
C ASN A 9 -11.78 -24.75 -7.30
N LEU A 10 -10.66 -24.29 -6.73
CA LEU A 10 -10.18 -22.92 -6.76
C LEU A 10 -8.84 -22.82 -7.50
N VAL A 11 -8.54 -21.63 -7.98
CA VAL A 11 -7.24 -21.23 -8.56
C VAL A 11 -6.82 -19.89 -8.01
N ASP A 12 -5.53 -19.67 -7.85
CA ASP A 12 -4.99 -18.33 -7.64
C ASP A 12 -4.59 -17.66 -8.97
N PHE A 13 -4.19 -16.39 -8.92
CA PHE A 13 -3.80 -15.66 -10.12
C PHE A 13 -2.60 -16.28 -10.85
N GLY A 14 -1.65 -16.86 -10.12
CA GLY A 14 -0.50 -17.54 -10.70
C GLY A 14 -0.91 -18.83 -11.42
N ASP A 15 -1.88 -19.55 -10.85
CA ASP A 15 -2.41 -20.78 -11.43
C ASP A 15 -3.06 -20.55 -12.80
N LEU A 16 -3.64 -19.37 -13.05
CA LEU A 16 -4.26 -19.06 -14.35
C LEU A 16 -3.25 -19.24 -15.50
N ILE A 17 -2.03 -18.71 -15.34
CA ILE A 17 -0.98 -18.84 -16.36
C ILE A 17 -0.37 -20.24 -16.30
N LEU A 18 -0.14 -20.79 -15.11
CA LEU A 18 0.46 -22.11 -14.93
C LEU A 18 -0.40 -23.21 -15.56
N HIS A 19 -1.72 -23.17 -15.38
CA HIS A 19 -2.64 -24.13 -15.96
C HIS A 19 -2.70 -23.99 -17.51
N CYS A 20 -2.68 -22.78 -18.06
CA CYS A 20 -2.56 -22.57 -19.50
C CYS A 20 -1.29 -23.24 -20.06
N ILE A 21 -0.14 -23.03 -19.42
CA ILE A 21 1.13 -23.65 -19.84
C ILE A 21 1.04 -25.19 -19.74
N ASN A 22 0.44 -25.73 -18.68
CA ASN A 22 0.29 -27.17 -18.50
C ASN A 22 -0.65 -27.79 -19.58
N ILE A 23 -1.73 -27.08 -19.94
CA ILE A 23 -2.62 -27.50 -21.02
C ILE A 23 -1.86 -27.52 -22.36
N PHE A 24 -1.11 -26.46 -22.67
CA PHE A 24 -0.31 -26.39 -23.91
C PHE A 24 0.75 -27.47 -23.99
N LYS A 25 1.39 -27.81 -22.88
CA LYS A 25 2.37 -28.92 -22.82
C LYS A 25 1.73 -30.28 -23.05
N LYS A 26 0.54 -30.53 -22.48
CA LYS A 26 -0.12 -31.83 -22.54
C LYS A 26 -0.96 -32.04 -23.81
N ASN A 27 -1.45 -30.95 -24.42
CA ASN A 27 -2.41 -30.98 -25.51
C ASN A 27 -1.97 -30.15 -26.69
N ASN A 28 -1.19 -30.78 -27.58
CA ASN A 28 -0.66 -30.08 -28.77
C ASN A 28 -1.76 -29.56 -29.72
N SER A 29 -2.91 -30.23 -29.78
CA SER A 29 -4.07 -29.79 -30.58
C SER A 29 -4.64 -28.44 -30.06
N ILE A 30 -4.70 -28.29 -28.74
CA ILE A 30 -5.15 -27.04 -28.11
C ILE A 30 -4.10 -25.95 -28.35
N LEU A 31 -2.83 -26.25 -28.17
CA LEU A 31 -1.75 -25.29 -28.46
C LEU A 31 -1.83 -24.79 -29.90
N LYS A 32 -1.92 -25.69 -30.88
CA LYS A 32 -2.03 -25.31 -32.31
C LYS A 32 -3.29 -24.49 -32.60
N LYS A 33 -4.41 -24.77 -31.93
CA LYS A 33 -5.63 -23.97 -32.07
C LYS A 33 -5.35 -22.50 -31.69
N TYR A 34 -4.74 -22.24 -30.54
CA TYR A 34 -4.42 -20.88 -30.11
C TYR A 34 -3.30 -20.24 -30.93
N GLN A 35 -2.28 -20.99 -31.34
CA GLN A 35 -1.24 -20.52 -32.25
C GLN A 35 -1.78 -20.07 -33.60
N ASN A 36 -2.81 -20.75 -34.13
CA ASN A 36 -3.46 -20.36 -35.38
C ASN A 36 -4.46 -19.22 -35.19
N PHE A 37 -5.04 -19.09 -33.98
CA PHE A 37 -5.98 -18.03 -33.66
C PHE A 37 -5.27 -16.68 -33.52
N PHE A 38 -4.15 -16.63 -32.78
CA PHE A 38 -3.38 -15.40 -32.58
C PHE A 38 -2.41 -15.18 -33.75
N ARG A 39 -2.80 -14.37 -34.70
CA ARG A 39 -1.98 -14.00 -35.86
C ARG A 39 -0.90 -12.97 -35.52
N TYR A 40 -1.17 -12.11 -34.55
CA TYR A 40 -0.29 -11.07 -34.03
C TYR A 40 -0.30 -11.11 -32.51
N ILE A 41 0.85 -10.97 -31.91
CA ILE A 41 1.03 -10.89 -30.46
C ILE A 41 1.71 -9.56 -30.19
N LEU A 42 1.06 -8.71 -29.40
CA LEU A 42 1.61 -7.45 -28.93
C LEU A 42 1.75 -7.53 -27.41
N VAL A 43 2.94 -7.19 -26.91
CA VAL A 43 3.24 -7.20 -25.47
C VAL A 43 3.75 -5.83 -25.12
N ASP A 44 3.09 -5.17 -24.19
CA ASP A 44 3.50 -3.90 -23.62
C ASP A 44 4.21 -4.11 -22.29
N GLU A 45 5.01 -3.14 -21.85
CA GLU A 45 5.77 -3.16 -20.59
C GLU A 45 6.59 -4.46 -20.42
N TYR A 46 7.27 -4.89 -21.50
CA TYR A 46 7.93 -6.20 -21.57
C TYR A 46 9.03 -6.40 -20.51
N GLN A 47 9.61 -5.33 -19.95
CA GLN A 47 10.58 -5.39 -18.86
C GLN A 47 9.98 -5.88 -17.53
N ASP A 48 8.64 -5.88 -17.39
CA ASP A 48 7.94 -6.24 -16.15
C ASP A 48 7.43 -7.68 -16.15
N ILE A 49 7.63 -8.43 -17.24
CA ILE A 49 7.18 -9.82 -17.31
C ILE A 49 8.07 -10.74 -16.46
N ASN A 50 7.44 -11.73 -15.84
CA ASN A 50 8.15 -12.78 -15.11
C ASN A 50 8.47 -13.98 -16.01
N PRO A 51 9.35 -14.92 -15.59
CA PRO A 51 9.73 -16.08 -16.39
C PRO A 51 8.56 -16.98 -16.80
N ILE A 52 7.48 -17.04 -16.03
CA ILE A 52 6.31 -17.86 -16.37
C ILE A 52 5.49 -17.18 -17.47
N GLN A 53 5.31 -15.88 -17.40
CA GLN A 53 4.67 -15.08 -18.47
C GLN A 53 5.49 -15.16 -19.76
N GLN A 54 6.82 -15.04 -19.67
CA GLN A 54 7.72 -15.23 -20.80
C GLN A 54 7.52 -16.60 -21.46
N LYS A 55 7.44 -17.66 -20.67
CA LYS A 55 7.20 -19.01 -21.16
C LYS A 55 5.86 -19.15 -21.86
N TRP A 56 4.82 -18.56 -21.32
CA TRP A 56 3.49 -18.56 -21.92
C TRP A 56 3.48 -17.85 -23.28
N ILE A 57 4.10 -16.67 -23.37
CA ILE A 57 4.28 -15.93 -24.64
C ILE A 57 5.04 -16.78 -25.67
N THR A 58 6.10 -17.46 -25.26
CA THR A 58 6.91 -18.32 -26.14
C THR A 58 6.09 -19.47 -26.75
N TYR A 59 5.18 -20.09 -25.97
CA TYR A 59 4.27 -21.10 -26.51
C TYR A 59 3.36 -20.53 -27.61
N LEU A 60 2.79 -19.37 -27.39
CA LEU A 60 1.90 -18.71 -28.37
C LEU A 60 2.63 -18.24 -29.60
N TYR A 61 3.85 -17.70 -29.44
CA TYR A 61 4.71 -17.24 -30.55
C TYR A 61 5.02 -18.34 -31.55
N GLY A 62 5.10 -19.61 -31.15
CA GLY A 62 5.46 -20.75 -32.00
C GLY A 62 4.57 -20.93 -33.23
N GLY A 63 3.42 -20.29 -33.32
CA GLY A 63 2.49 -20.32 -34.45
C GLY A 63 2.86 -19.33 -35.57
N SER A 64 2.32 -18.13 -35.47
CA SER A 64 2.46 -17.08 -36.52
C SER A 64 3.85 -16.46 -36.60
N LYS A 65 4.63 -16.54 -35.54
CA LYS A 65 5.95 -15.89 -35.38
C LYS A 65 5.91 -14.36 -35.54
N ASN A 66 4.72 -13.77 -35.39
CA ASN A 66 4.51 -12.32 -35.42
C ASN A 66 4.35 -11.82 -33.98
N ILE A 67 5.43 -11.25 -33.46
CA ILE A 67 5.43 -10.65 -32.12
C ILE A 67 6.00 -9.25 -32.15
N CYS A 68 5.38 -8.32 -31.48
CA CYS A 68 5.90 -7.00 -31.21
C CYS A 68 5.88 -6.78 -29.69
N CYS A 69 7.04 -6.53 -29.11
CA CYS A 69 7.17 -6.23 -27.70
C CYS A 69 7.64 -4.78 -27.54
N VAL A 70 6.99 -4.05 -26.67
CA VAL A 70 7.39 -2.69 -26.29
C VAL A 70 7.84 -2.74 -24.84
N GLY A 71 8.93 -2.06 -24.53
CA GLY A 71 9.45 -2.04 -23.16
C GLY A 71 10.61 -1.07 -23.01
N ASP A 72 10.92 -0.76 -21.77
CA ASP A 72 11.97 0.14 -21.38
C ASP A 72 12.76 -0.45 -20.20
N ASP A 73 13.97 -0.91 -20.44
CA ASP A 73 14.84 -1.49 -19.42
C ASP A 73 15.14 -0.51 -18.27
N ASP A 74 15.15 0.78 -18.52
CA ASP A 74 15.35 1.83 -17.53
C ASP A 74 14.15 1.99 -16.59
N GLN A 75 12.97 1.45 -16.95
CA GLN A 75 11.74 1.46 -16.15
C GLN A 75 11.44 0.13 -15.42
N SER A 76 12.40 -0.79 -15.38
CA SER A 76 12.24 -2.07 -14.69
C SER A 76 12.35 -1.89 -13.18
N ILE A 77 11.20 -1.74 -12.50
CA ILE A 77 11.11 -1.50 -11.04
C ILE A 77 10.38 -2.62 -10.29
N TYR A 78 10.00 -3.72 -10.96
CA TYR A 78 9.21 -4.82 -10.38
C TYR A 78 9.99 -6.13 -10.21
N SER A 79 11.33 -6.09 -10.13
CA SER A 79 12.15 -7.28 -9.87
C SER A 79 11.77 -8.00 -8.58
N TRP A 80 11.38 -7.27 -7.54
CA TRP A 80 10.88 -7.80 -6.28
C TRP A 80 9.52 -8.55 -6.40
N ARG A 81 8.76 -8.35 -7.50
CA ARG A 81 7.58 -9.14 -7.87
C ARG A 81 7.91 -10.32 -8.80
N GLY A 82 9.20 -10.54 -9.09
CA GLY A 82 9.66 -11.60 -9.97
C GLY A 82 9.72 -11.21 -11.44
N ALA A 83 9.62 -9.93 -11.79
CA ALA A 83 9.93 -9.46 -13.14
C ALA A 83 11.42 -9.67 -13.44
N ASP A 84 11.72 -10.04 -14.67
CA ASP A 84 13.07 -10.33 -15.13
C ASP A 84 13.41 -9.52 -16.37
N VAL A 85 14.12 -8.41 -16.17
CA VAL A 85 14.55 -7.52 -17.25
C VAL A 85 15.47 -8.22 -18.26
N SER A 86 16.09 -9.34 -17.89
CA SER A 86 16.93 -10.13 -18.78
C SER A 86 16.15 -10.67 -19.98
N ASN A 87 14.84 -10.84 -19.87
CA ASN A 87 13.96 -11.20 -21.00
C ASN A 87 14.00 -10.13 -22.09
N LEU A 88 13.98 -8.84 -21.72
CA LEU A 88 14.09 -7.72 -22.65
C LEU A 88 15.52 -7.63 -23.22
N LEU A 89 16.52 -7.67 -22.35
CA LEU A 89 17.94 -7.55 -22.75
C LEU A 89 18.41 -8.70 -23.66
N ASN A 90 17.80 -9.89 -23.55
CA ASN A 90 18.11 -11.04 -24.39
C ASN A 90 17.03 -11.31 -25.44
N PHE A 91 16.22 -10.33 -25.80
CA PHE A 91 15.10 -10.49 -26.73
C PHE A 91 15.49 -11.14 -28.08
N GLU A 92 16.58 -10.69 -28.68
CA GLU A 92 17.08 -11.23 -29.93
C GLU A 92 17.52 -12.71 -29.86
N LYS A 93 17.92 -13.18 -28.66
CA LYS A 93 18.26 -14.58 -28.44
C LYS A 93 17.02 -15.46 -28.29
N ILE A 94 15.93 -14.87 -27.82
CA ILE A 94 14.65 -15.58 -27.58
C ILE A 94 13.85 -15.66 -28.88
N PHE A 95 13.79 -14.55 -29.62
CA PHE A 95 13.00 -14.43 -30.84
C PHE A 95 13.92 -14.22 -32.06
N ILE A 96 13.86 -15.17 -33.00
CA ILE A 96 14.75 -15.18 -34.19
C ILE A 96 14.29 -14.13 -35.20
N LYS A 97 15.25 -13.46 -35.86
CA LYS A 97 15.03 -12.45 -36.89
C LYS A 97 14.31 -11.19 -36.35
N THR A 98 14.66 -10.79 -35.18
CA THR A 98 14.12 -9.60 -34.52
C THR A 98 14.68 -8.32 -35.16
N LYS A 99 13.84 -7.30 -35.28
CA LYS A 99 14.22 -5.93 -35.57
C LYS A 99 14.02 -5.08 -34.33
N ILE A 100 15.08 -4.49 -33.79
CA ILE A 100 15.02 -3.56 -32.67
C ILE A 100 14.88 -2.15 -33.22
N ILE A 101 13.89 -1.42 -32.74
CA ILE A 101 13.64 -0.01 -33.02
C ILE A 101 13.72 0.75 -31.70
N ARG A 102 14.59 1.75 -31.61
CA ARG A 102 14.72 2.61 -30.44
C ARG A 102 13.89 3.87 -30.64
N LEU A 103 13.00 4.15 -29.68
CA LEU A 103 12.21 5.38 -29.64
C LEU A 103 12.88 6.32 -28.62
N GLU A 104 13.63 7.30 -29.11
CA GLU A 104 14.45 8.19 -28.27
C GLU A 104 13.85 9.60 -28.14
N GLN A 105 12.91 9.94 -29.00
CA GLN A 105 12.18 11.21 -28.87
C GLN A 105 11.13 11.13 -27.78
N ASN A 106 11.21 12.04 -26.82
CA ASN A 106 10.27 12.18 -25.71
C ASN A 106 9.37 13.40 -25.95
N TYR A 107 8.07 13.20 -25.81
CA TYR A 107 7.03 14.23 -25.99
C TYR A 107 6.39 14.70 -24.69
N ARG A 108 6.67 14.00 -23.57
CA ARG A 108 6.05 14.22 -22.27
C ARG A 108 6.75 15.32 -21.47
N SER A 109 8.07 15.23 -21.34
CA SER A 109 8.84 16.00 -20.38
C SER A 109 9.64 17.13 -21.02
N THR A 110 9.91 18.17 -20.24
CA THR A 110 10.81 19.26 -20.62
C THR A 110 12.27 18.78 -20.66
N LYS A 111 13.13 19.53 -21.35
CA LYS A 111 14.56 19.17 -21.52
C LYS A 111 15.30 19.09 -20.19
N ASN A 112 15.00 19.96 -19.22
CA ASN A 112 15.65 19.94 -17.89
C ASN A 112 15.32 18.65 -17.12
N ILE A 113 14.07 18.16 -17.19
CA ILE A 113 13.65 16.90 -16.57
C ILE A 113 14.39 15.73 -17.22
N LEU A 114 14.42 15.67 -18.55
CA LEU A 114 15.10 14.59 -19.28
C LEU A 114 16.61 14.57 -19.03
N LYS A 115 17.25 15.73 -18.97
CA LYS A 115 18.68 15.82 -18.68
C LYS A 115 19.01 15.28 -17.28
N CYS A 116 18.19 15.61 -16.28
CA CYS A 116 18.36 15.09 -14.94
C CYS A 116 18.14 13.58 -14.88
N ALA A 117 17.04 13.08 -15.46
CA ALA A 117 16.72 11.66 -15.51
C ALA A 117 17.81 10.85 -16.24
N SER A 118 18.28 11.32 -17.41
CA SER A 118 19.36 10.70 -18.17
C SER A 118 20.67 10.65 -17.39
N SER A 119 21.01 11.74 -16.68
CA SER A 119 22.20 11.79 -15.83
C SER A 119 22.14 10.79 -14.67
N LEU A 120 20.96 10.59 -14.08
CA LEU A 120 20.77 9.63 -13.00
C LEU A 120 20.88 8.19 -13.52
N ILE A 121 20.13 7.87 -14.56
CA ILE A 121 20.03 6.50 -15.07
C ILE A 121 21.33 6.03 -15.75
N SER A 122 22.16 6.94 -16.27
CA SER A 122 23.46 6.61 -16.88
C SER A 122 24.43 5.91 -15.92
N LYS A 123 24.21 6.03 -14.61
CA LYS A 123 25.01 5.34 -13.57
C LYS A 123 24.65 3.86 -13.43
N ASN A 124 23.52 3.41 -13.95
CA ASN A 124 23.13 2.01 -13.94
C ASN A 124 23.93 1.22 -14.98
N LYS A 125 24.37 0.01 -14.58
CA LYS A 125 25.08 -0.92 -15.45
C LYS A 125 24.11 -1.93 -16.05
N GLY A 126 24.45 -2.48 -17.23
CA GLY A 126 23.69 -3.56 -17.85
C GLY A 126 22.39 -3.13 -18.54
N ARG A 127 22.35 -1.92 -19.06
CA ARG A 127 21.24 -1.36 -19.83
C ARG A 127 21.55 -1.33 -21.33
N PHE A 128 20.50 -1.28 -22.16
CA PHE A 128 20.69 -1.11 -23.62
C PHE A 128 21.33 0.23 -24.02
N GLY A 129 21.24 1.23 -23.15
CA GLY A 129 21.70 2.58 -23.45
C GLY A 129 20.87 3.26 -24.53
N LYS A 130 20.17 4.31 -24.17
CA LYS A 130 19.45 5.22 -25.07
C LYS A 130 19.68 6.65 -24.61
N GLU A 131 19.59 7.58 -25.52
CA GLU A 131 19.67 9.01 -25.24
C GLU A 131 18.33 9.65 -25.56
N LEU A 132 17.56 9.94 -24.51
CA LEU A 132 16.28 10.61 -24.67
C LEU A 132 16.50 12.08 -25.01
N TRP A 133 15.81 12.56 -26.03
CA TRP A 133 15.79 13.96 -26.42
C TRP A 133 14.37 14.46 -26.62
N SER A 134 14.15 15.79 -26.56
CA SER A 134 12.82 16.40 -26.73
C SER A 134 12.93 17.71 -27.52
N GLU A 135 11.89 17.99 -28.28
CA GLU A 135 11.67 19.30 -28.91
C GLU A 135 10.94 20.27 -27.96
N ASN A 136 10.43 19.79 -26.83
CA ASN A 136 9.78 20.63 -25.83
C ASN A 136 10.72 21.74 -25.34
N GLU A 137 10.14 22.69 -24.64
CA GLU A 137 10.87 23.79 -24.01
C GLU A 137 11.90 23.30 -22.98
N GLU A 138 12.83 24.16 -22.58
CA GLU A 138 13.78 23.86 -21.50
C GLU A 138 13.06 23.52 -20.20
N GLY A 139 11.96 24.23 -19.92
CA GLY A 139 11.18 24.12 -18.68
C GLY A 139 11.92 24.65 -17.45
N GLU A 140 11.28 24.55 -16.32
CA GLU A 140 11.86 24.94 -15.03
C GLU A 140 12.98 23.98 -14.61
N LYS A 141 13.91 24.48 -13.82
CA LYS A 141 14.95 23.66 -13.21
C LYS A 141 14.34 22.84 -12.07
N ILE A 142 14.83 21.60 -11.89
CA ILE A 142 14.45 20.77 -10.76
C ILE A 142 14.95 21.44 -9.47
N THR A 143 14.04 21.64 -8.53
CA THR A 143 14.35 22.16 -7.21
C THR A 143 14.60 21.00 -6.25
N VAL A 144 15.69 21.08 -5.48
CA VAL A 144 15.99 20.13 -4.39
C VAL A 144 16.06 20.92 -3.10
N SER A 145 15.22 20.57 -2.14
CA SER A 145 15.15 21.21 -0.82
C SER A 145 15.33 20.17 0.27
N GLY A 146 15.99 20.53 1.36
CA GLY A 146 16.17 19.68 2.53
C GLY A 146 15.46 20.27 3.74
N PHE A 147 14.83 19.43 4.55
CA PHE A 147 14.09 19.81 5.75
C PHE A 147 14.54 18.94 6.93
N TRP A 148 14.46 19.49 8.14
CA TRP A 148 14.76 18.74 9.36
C TRP A 148 13.55 17.95 9.88
N GLU A 149 12.35 18.45 9.61
CA GLU A 149 11.09 17.85 10.06
C GLU A 149 10.14 17.66 8.88
N THR A 150 9.40 16.55 8.89
CA THR A 150 8.38 16.20 7.87
C THR A 150 7.26 17.25 7.81
N LYS A 151 7.01 17.94 8.93
CA LYS A 151 6.03 19.01 9.02
C LYS A 151 6.45 20.23 8.21
N GLU A 152 7.71 20.62 8.30
CA GLU A 152 8.26 21.73 7.50
C GLU A 152 8.22 21.41 6.01
N GLU A 153 8.56 20.17 5.64
CA GLU A 153 8.47 19.68 4.27
C GLU A 153 7.04 19.78 3.74
N SER A 154 6.05 19.29 4.51
CA SER A 154 4.65 19.32 4.10
C SER A 154 4.11 20.76 3.94
N ILE A 155 4.50 21.68 4.81
CA ILE A 155 4.15 23.10 4.70
C ILE A 155 4.74 23.69 3.42
N TYR A 156 6.05 23.51 3.20
CA TYR A 156 6.71 24.05 2.01
C TYR A 156 6.08 23.57 0.70
N VAL A 157 5.80 22.26 0.59
CA VAL A 157 5.19 21.70 -0.62
C VAL A 157 3.76 22.20 -0.80
N THR A 158 2.95 22.25 0.26
CA THR A 158 1.57 22.72 0.15
C THR A 158 1.49 24.22 -0.15
N ASP A 159 2.40 25.04 0.36
CA ASP A 159 2.49 26.48 0.00
C ASP A 159 2.83 26.66 -1.49
N LYS A 160 3.67 25.77 -2.06
CA LYS A 160 3.92 25.73 -3.51
C LYS A 160 2.67 25.34 -4.29
N ILE A 161 1.93 24.35 -3.81
CA ILE A 161 0.67 23.90 -4.41
C ILE A 161 -0.37 25.03 -4.39
N GLU A 162 -0.53 25.74 -3.27
CA GLU A 162 -1.43 26.90 -3.21
C GLU A 162 -1.06 27.99 -4.23
N ASN A 163 0.23 28.20 -4.49
CA ASN A 163 0.67 29.11 -5.53
C ASN A 163 0.33 28.63 -6.94
N LEU A 164 0.44 27.32 -7.21
CA LEU A 164 0.00 26.73 -8.48
C LEU A 164 -1.50 26.92 -8.69
N ILE A 165 -2.30 26.69 -7.66
CA ILE A 165 -3.77 26.89 -7.69
C ILE A 165 -4.11 28.37 -7.97
N LYS A 166 -3.40 29.33 -7.35
CA LYS A 166 -3.58 30.75 -7.64
C LYS A 166 -3.25 31.12 -9.10
N ASN A 167 -2.41 30.32 -9.76
CA ASN A 167 -2.09 30.45 -11.18
C ASN A 167 -3.01 29.61 -12.09
N ASN A 168 -4.19 29.17 -11.57
CA ASN A 168 -5.20 28.38 -12.29
C ASN A 168 -4.74 27.00 -12.76
N ILE A 169 -3.80 26.37 -12.06
CA ILE A 169 -3.45 24.97 -12.29
C ILE A 169 -4.49 24.09 -11.60
N ASN A 170 -5.02 23.09 -12.32
CA ASN A 170 -6.00 22.17 -11.78
C ASN A 170 -5.37 21.21 -10.75
N LEU A 171 -6.12 20.87 -9.71
CA LEU A 171 -5.65 19.94 -8.67
C LEU A 171 -5.30 18.55 -9.23
N SER A 172 -6.02 18.11 -10.26
CA SER A 172 -5.77 16.81 -10.93
C SER A 172 -4.43 16.73 -11.67
N GLU A 173 -3.81 17.88 -11.98
CA GLU A 173 -2.51 17.98 -12.66
C GLU A 173 -1.34 17.97 -11.66
N ILE A 174 -1.64 17.89 -10.35
CA ILE A 174 -0.65 17.96 -9.27
C ILE A 174 -0.53 16.58 -8.59
N SER A 175 0.70 16.11 -8.42
CA SER A 175 0.98 14.89 -7.69
C SER A 175 2.13 15.04 -6.69
N ILE A 176 2.01 14.37 -5.53
CA ILE A 176 3.07 14.22 -4.53
C ILE A 176 3.48 12.76 -4.51
N LEU A 177 4.76 12.49 -4.78
CA LEU A 177 5.31 11.14 -4.87
C LEU A 177 6.13 10.80 -3.63
N PHE A 178 5.90 9.62 -3.08
CA PHE A 178 6.58 9.12 -1.89
C PHE A 178 7.38 7.86 -2.18
N ARG A 179 8.46 7.64 -1.44
CA ARG A 179 9.18 6.36 -1.49
C ARG A 179 8.37 5.25 -0.81
N ILE A 180 7.74 5.56 0.32
CA ILE A 180 6.87 4.64 1.07
C ILE A 180 5.59 5.36 1.50
N ALA A 181 4.51 4.59 1.63
CA ALA A 181 3.20 5.13 1.95
C ALA A 181 3.10 5.72 3.38
N ALA A 182 4.02 5.37 4.29
CA ALA A 182 4.02 5.93 5.65
C ALA A 182 4.18 7.45 5.67
N HIS A 183 4.95 8.00 4.72
CA HIS A 183 5.27 9.43 4.66
C HIS A 183 4.11 10.31 4.18
N THR A 184 2.94 9.76 3.81
CA THR A 184 1.81 10.59 3.33
C THR A 184 1.14 11.38 4.46
N ARG A 185 1.24 10.95 5.72
CA ARG A 185 0.47 11.49 6.85
C ARG A 185 0.55 13.01 7.00
N SER A 186 1.74 13.57 7.12
CA SER A 186 1.91 15.02 7.32
C SER A 186 1.35 15.85 6.17
N PHE A 187 1.41 15.31 4.95
CA PHE A 187 0.79 15.93 3.77
C PHE A 187 -0.72 15.80 3.79
N GLU A 188 -1.26 14.64 4.16
CA GLU A 188 -2.70 14.43 4.31
C GLU A 188 -3.30 15.38 5.34
N GLU A 189 -2.70 15.47 6.54
CA GLU A 189 -3.13 16.40 7.58
C GLU A 189 -3.06 17.85 7.13
N ARG A 190 -2.00 18.25 6.45
CA ARG A 190 -1.84 19.61 5.96
C ARG A 190 -2.88 19.95 4.88
N LEU A 191 -3.14 19.06 3.93
CA LEU A 191 -4.15 19.23 2.90
C LEU A 191 -5.57 19.31 3.49
N ILE A 192 -5.87 18.48 4.50
CA ILE A 192 -7.15 18.55 5.24
C ILE A 192 -7.31 19.92 5.91
N ASN A 193 -6.27 20.38 6.61
CA ASN A 193 -6.30 21.68 7.31
C ASN A 193 -6.48 22.85 6.34
N LEU A 194 -5.99 22.74 5.12
CA LEU A 194 -6.17 23.75 4.06
C LEU A 194 -7.50 23.59 3.29
N GLY A 195 -8.27 22.53 3.57
CA GLY A 195 -9.49 22.23 2.81
C GLY A 195 -9.22 21.79 1.37
N LEU A 196 -8.01 21.35 1.04
CA LEU A 196 -7.64 20.91 -0.30
C LEU A 196 -7.98 19.42 -0.50
N PRO A 197 -8.81 19.09 -1.51
CA PRO A 197 -9.19 17.72 -1.76
C PRO A 197 -8.03 16.91 -2.33
N TYR A 198 -7.84 15.68 -1.84
CA TYR A 198 -6.81 14.77 -2.29
C TYR A 198 -7.30 13.34 -2.39
N LYS A 199 -6.61 12.53 -3.20
CA LYS A 199 -6.80 11.08 -3.30
C LYS A 199 -5.48 10.35 -3.16
N ILE A 200 -5.53 9.11 -2.64
CA ILE A 200 -4.37 8.22 -2.58
C ILE A 200 -4.53 7.11 -3.60
N ILE A 201 -3.52 6.93 -4.45
CA ILE A 201 -3.47 5.83 -5.41
C ILE A 201 -2.54 4.74 -4.90
N GLY A 202 -3.03 3.49 -4.95
CA GLY A 202 -2.25 2.31 -4.55
C GLY A 202 -2.17 2.08 -3.05
N GLY A 203 -3.02 2.73 -2.26
CA GLY A 203 -3.06 2.56 -0.81
C GLY A 203 -4.32 3.14 -0.16
N LEU A 204 -4.42 2.91 1.13
CA LEU A 204 -5.44 3.54 1.99
C LEU A 204 -4.88 4.83 2.59
N ARG A 205 -5.75 5.78 2.87
CA ARG A 205 -5.43 6.97 3.67
C ARG A 205 -4.83 6.54 5.01
N PHE A 206 -3.98 7.37 5.59
CA PHE A 206 -3.19 6.99 6.77
C PHE A 206 -4.07 6.41 7.91
N TYR A 207 -5.11 7.12 8.29
CA TYR A 207 -6.02 6.68 9.36
C TYR A 207 -6.96 5.53 8.97
N GLU A 208 -7.02 5.15 7.68
CA GLU A 208 -7.79 4.00 7.21
C GLU A 208 -7.01 2.69 7.23
N ARG A 209 -5.68 2.74 7.37
CA ARG A 209 -4.80 1.56 7.43
C ARG A 209 -5.18 0.68 8.60
N LYS A 210 -5.16 -0.62 8.37
CA LYS A 210 -5.61 -1.62 9.35
C LYS A 210 -4.89 -1.48 10.68
N GLU A 211 -3.55 -1.42 10.65
CA GLU A 211 -2.70 -1.31 11.84
C GLU A 211 -2.92 -0.01 12.60
N VAL A 212 -3.15 1.09 11.90
CA VAL A 212 -3.47 2.40 12.51
C VAL A 212 -4.84 2.35 13.16
N LYS A 213 -5.86 1.84 12.46
CA LYS A 213 -7.22 1.65 13.03
C LYS A 213 -7.21 0.72 14.25
N ASP A 214 -6.35 -0.30 14.28
CA ASP A 214 -6.24 -1.20 15.42
C ASP A 214 -5.68 -0.48 16.64
N VAL A 215 -4.63 0.34 16.49
CA VAL A 215 -4.06 1.13 17.59
C VAL A 215 -5.04 2.22 18.05
N ILE A 216 -5.71 2.91 17.12
CA ILE A 216 -6.77 3.89 17.47
C ILE A 216 -7.87 3.21 18.28
N ALA A 217 -8.29 1.99 17.93
CA ALA A 217 -9.32 1.27 18.68
C ALA A 217 -8.84 0.91 20.09
N TYR A 218 -7.55 0.56 20.29
CA TYR A 218 -6.98 0.40 21.63
C TYR A 218 -7.06 1.70 22.43
N LEU A 219 -6.64 2.83 21.86
CA LEU A 219 -6.66 4.13 22.50
C LEU A 219 -8.10 4.58 22.85
N ARG A 220 -9.05 4.41 21.91
CA ARG A 220 -10.46 4.69 22.13
C ARG A 220 -11.03 3.86 23.28
N LEU A 221 -10.72 2.56 23.33
CA LEU A 221 -11.21 1.70 24.38
C LEU A 221 -10.60 2.04 25.75
N VAL A 222 -9.32 2.43 25.79
CA VAL A 222 -8.69 2.91 27.04
C VAL A 222 -9.30 4.25 27.47
N ASN A 223 -9.62 5.13 26.54
CA ASN A 223 -10.32 6.38 26.85
C ASN A 223 -11.74 6.12 27.34
N ASN A 224 -12.48 5.24 26.68
CA ASN A 224 -13.86 4.86 27.04
C ASN A 224 -14.07 3.34 26.96
N LEU A 225 -14.10 2.66 28.11
CA LEU A 225 -14.30 1.21 28.20
C LEU A 225 -15.69 0.74 27.73
N SER A 226 -16.62 1.65 27.47
CA SER A 226 -17.94 1.37 26.92
C SER A 226 -18.00 1.48 25.39
N ASP A 227 -16.87 1.73 24.70
CA ASP A 227 -16.81 1.73 23.24
C ASP A 227 -16.83 0.29 22.70
N ASP A 228 -18.02 -0.21 22.46
CA ASP A 228 -18.24 -1.59 22.00
C ASP A 228 -17.66 -1.85 20.60
N LEU A 229 -17.63 -0.85 19.72
CA LEU A 229 -17.03 -0.98 18.38
C LEU A 229 -15.51 -1.14 18.47
N ALA A 230 -14.87 -0.33 19.30
CA ALA A 230 -13.44 -0.45 19.55
C ALA A 230 -13.13 -1.79 20.23
N PHE A 231 -13.95 -2.23 21.20
CA PHE A 231 -13.81 -3.51 21.87
C PHE A 231 -13.89 -4.69 20.89
N GLU A 232 -14.94 -4.74 20.08
CA GLU A 232 -15.15 -5.80 19.09
C GLU A 232 -13.95 -5.90 18.11
N ARG A 233 -13.41 -4.76 17.71
CA ARG A 233 -12.27 -4.71 16.80
C ARG A 233 -11.02 -5.36 17.39
N ILE A 234 -10.67 -5.06 18.64
CA ILE A 234 -9.35 -5.41 19.21
C ILE A 234 -9.35 -6.62 20.14
N ILE A 235 -10.50 -7.12 20.57
CA ILE A 235 -10.57 -8.24 21.52
C ILE A 235 -9.79 -9.49 21.06
N ASN A 236 -9.70 -9.72 19.76
CA ASN A 236 -8.95 -10.83 19.15
C ASN A 236 -7.80 -10.38 18.22
N VAL A 237 -7.30 -9.18 18.42
CA VAL A 237 -6.16 -8.61 17.69
C VAL A 237 -5.12 -8.11 18.70
N PRO A 238 -3.98 -8.79 18.88
CA PRO A 238 -3.54 -10.09 18.31
C PRO A 238 -4.48 -11.25 18.66
N LYS A 239 -4.33 -12.39 17.97
CA LYS A 239 -5.18 -13.56 18.18
C LYS A 239 -5.10 -14.08 19.61
N ARG A 240 -6.26 -14.07 20.32
CA ARG A 240 -6.41 -14.53 21.70
C ARG A 240 -7.31 -15.78 21.82
N GLY A 241 -7.56 -16.47 20.70
CA GLY A 241 -8.39 -17.67 20.68
C GLY A 241 -9.90 -17.39 20.79
N ILE A 242 -10.32 -16.15 20.55
CA ILE A 242 -11.72 -15.74 20.57
C ILE A 242 -12.30 -15.91 19.16
N GLY A 243 -13.13 -16.93 19.00
CA GLY A 243 -13.85 -17.17 17.74
C GLY A 243 -15.15 -16.37 17.64
N LYS A 244 -15.74 -16.36 16.44
CA LYS A 244 -17.01 -15.67 16.15
C LYS A 244 -18.13 -16.09 17.11
N THR A 245 -18.20 -17.36 17.51
CA THR A 245 -19.22 -17.87 18.45
C THR A 245 -19.09 -17.26 19.85
N THR A 246 -17.86 -17.08 20.34
CA THR A 246 -17.61 -16.46 21.64
C THR A 246 -17.96 -14.97 21.59
N LEU A 247 -17.55 -14.30 20.53
CA LEU A 247 -17.85 -12.87 20.32
C LEU A 247 -19.37 -12.64 20.24
N SER A 248 -20.11 -13.48 19.47
CA SER A 248 -21.58 -13.41 19.41
C SER A 248 -22.24 -13.60 20.77
N LYS A 249 -21.72 -14.51 21.62
CA LYS A 249 -22.23 -14.70 22.99
C LYS A 249 -22.02 -13.44 23.86
N ILE A 250 -20.84 -12.83 23.77
CA ILE A 250 -20.54 -11.57 24.49
C ILE A 250 -21.49 -10.46 24.04
N SER A 251 -21.63 -10.26 22.72
CA SER A 251 -22.50 -9.24 22.14
C SER A 251 -23.98 -9.47 22.52
N SER A 252 -24.48 -10.70 22.46
CA SER A 252 -25.85 -11.03 22.86
C SER A 252 -26.10 -10.77 24.34
N TYR A 253 -25.14 -11.14 25.21
CA TYR A 253 -25.24 -10.91 26.65
C TYR A 253 -25.18 -9.42 26.99
N SER A 254 -24.31 -8.65 26.33
CA SER A 254 -24.23 -7.20 26.44
C SER A 254 -25.59 -6.55 26.14
N ARG A 255 -26.21 -6.91 25.01
CA ARG A 255 -27.53 -6.37 24.61
C ARG A 255 -28.64 -6.76 25.56
N LEU A 256 -28.70 -8.03 26.00
CA LEU A 256 -29.74 -8.53 26.89
C LEU A 256 -29.71 -7.86 28.27
N ASN A 257 -28.52 -7.50 28.76
CA ASN A 257 -28.36 -6.89 30.08
C ASN A 257 -28.14 -5.37 30.00
N ASN A 258 -28.14 -4.78 28.80
CA ASN A 258 -27.93 -3.35 28.59
C ASN A 258 -26.62 -2.82 29.25
N ILE A 259 -25.53 -3.58 29.07
CA ILE A 259 -24.18 -3.28 29.55
C ILE A 259 -23.18 -3.32 28.42
N SER A 260 -22.02 -2.66 28.57
CA SER A 260 -20.99 -2.70 27.53
C SER A 260 -20.43 -4.11 27.30
N MET A 261 -19.87 -4.36 26.11
CA MET A 261 -19.20 -5.63 25.80
C MET A 261 -18.01 -5.89 26.72
N TYR A 262 -17.34 -4.86 27.20
CA TYR A 262 -16.30 -4.96 28.22
C TYR A 262 -16.85 -5.55 29.53
N GLU A 263 -17.94 -5.00 30.06
CA GLU A 263 -18.59 -5.50 31.31
C GLU A 263 -19.21 -6.88 31.09
N ALA A 264 -19.85 -7.11 29.95
CA ALA A 264 -20.37 -8.43 29.55
C ALA A 264 -19.27 -9.49 29.55
N THR A 265 -18.09 -9.14 29.03
CA THR A 265 -16.94 -10.04 28.98
C THR A 265 -16.46 -10.41 30.38
N LYS A 266 -16.36 -9.47 31.31
CA LYS A 266 -16.00 -9.74 32.69
C LYS A 266 -16.94 -10.74 33.35
N GLN A 267 -18.24 -10.64 33.09
CA GLN A 267 -19.27 -11.52 33.71
C GLN A 267 -19.31 -12.92 33.05
N ILE A 268 -19.13 -13.01 31.73
CA ILE A 268 -19.21 -14.30 31.00
C ILE A 268 -17.95 -15.16 31.20
N ILE A 269 -16.79 -14.52 31.31
CA ILE A 269 -15.50 -15.23 31.44
C ILE A 269 -15.49 -16.18 32.63
N PHE A 270 -16.13 -15.84 33.73
CA PHE A 270 -16.22 -16.73 34.89
C PHE A 270 -16.93 -18.05 34.59
N LYS A 271 -17.79 -18.07 33.59
CA LYS A 271 -18.62 -19.23 33.22
C LYS A 271 -17.99 -20.12 32.10
N THR A 272 -16.85 -19.74 31.55
CA THR A 272 -16.21 -20.46 30.42
C THR A 272 -14.93 -21.16 30.85
N ASN A 273 -14.83 -22.48 30.61
CA ASN A 273 -13.60 -23.27 30.78
C ASN A 273 -12.86 -23.41 29.43
N SER A 274 -12.11 -22.41 29.02
CA SER A 274 -11.33 -22.49 27.76
C SER A 274 -9.94 -21.88 27.93
N LYS A 275 -8.99 -22.34 27.08
CA LYS A 275 -7.64 -21.74 27.00
C LYS A 275 -7.69 -20.23 26.71
N ALA A 276 -8.73 -19.77 26.02
CA ALA A 276 -8.98 -18.36 25.76
C ALA A 276 -9.23 -17.53 27.04
N LYS A 277 -9.67 -18.17 28.14
CA LYS A 277 -9.97 -17.51 29.42
C LYS A 277 -8.77 -16.72 29.93
N THR A 278 -7.59 -17.33 29.97
CA THR A 278 -6.37 -16.69 30.47
C THR A 278 -5.98 -15.46 29.64
N GLU A 279 -6.06 -15.57 28.33
CA GLU A 279 -5.70 -14.47 27.42
C GLU A 279 -6.73 -13.31 27.49
N ILE A 280 -7.99 -13.63 27.68
CA ILE A 280 -9.01 -12.61 27.88
C ILE A 280 -8.84 -11.90 29.25
N TYR A 281 -8.49 -12.63 30.29
CA TYR A 281 -8.17 -12.02 31.59
C TYR A 281 -7.00 -11.06 31.49
N LYS A 282 -5.90 -11.47 30.83
CA LYS A 282 -4.75 -10.59 30.61
C LYS A 282 -5.17 -9.33 29.83
N PHE A 283 -5.99 -9.49 28.80
CA PHE A 283 -6.48 -8.36 28.02
C PHE A 283 -7.31 -7.38 28.87
N ILE A 284 -8.25 -7.88 29.67
CA ILE A 284 -9.07 -7.05 30.56
C ILE A 284 -8.20 -6.38 31.66
N ASP A 285 -7.24 -7.12 32.23
CA ASP A 285 -6.32 -6.57 33.23
C ASP A 285 -5.43 -5.46 32.64
N ASN A 286 -4.91 -5.66 31.44
CA ASN A 286 -4.15 -4.65 30.72
C ASN A 286 -5.00 -3.39 30.45
N LEU A 287 -6.23 -3.53 29.98
CA LEU A 287 -7.14 -2.39 29.78
C LEU A 287 -7.34 -1.59 31.08
N ASN A 288 -7.51 -2.28 32.21
CA ASN A 288 -7.64 -1.63 33.51
C ASN A 288 -6.37 -0.91 33.95
N LYS A 289 -5.20 -1.51 33.69
CA LYS A 289 -3.90 -0.88 33.96
C LYS A 289 -3.71 0.36 33.11
N TRP A 290 -3.90 0.24 31.81
CA TRP A 290 -3.76 1.38 30.88
C TRP A 290 -4.74 2.52 31.21
N LYS A 291 -5.99 2.19 31.56
CA LYS A 291 -6.97 3.20 31.99
C LYS A 291 -6.52 3.97 33.25
N LYS A 292 -5.94 3.27 34.24
CA LYS A 292 -5.39 3.92 35.42
C LYS A 292 -4.18 4.78 35.12
N THR A 293 -3.40 4.36 34.13
CA THR A 293 -2.17 5.02 33.72
C THR A 293 -2.43 6.27 32.87
N LEU A 294 -3.58 6.35 32.22
CA LEU A 294 -4.00 7.51 31.40
C LEU A 294 -3.88 8.86 32.16
N ASN A 295 -4.09 8.86 33.47
CA ASN A 295 -3.99 10.06 34.30
C ASN A 295 -2.54 10.44 34.68
N ASN A 296 -1.58 9.53 34.52
CA ASN A 296 -0.21 9.67 35.01
C ASN A 296 0.84 9.72 33.89
N PHE A 297 0.52 9.25 32.68
CA PHE A 297 1.41 9.21 31.53
C PHE A 297 0.94 10.17 30.44
N ASN A 298 1.90 10.69 29.70
CA ASN A 298 1.65 11.34 28.43
C ASN A 298 1.00 10.33 27.49
N HIS A 299 0.03 10.75 26.68
CA HIS A 299 -0.70 9.92 25.72
C HIS A 299 0.23 9.22 24.69
N ILE A 300 1.39 9.81 24.38
CA ILE A 300 2.41 9.22 23.51
C ILE A 300 3.04 7.98 24.18
N GLU A 301 3.43 8.11 25.43
CA GLU A 301 3.99 6.99 26.21
C GLU A 301 2.97 5.89 26.42
N LEU A 302 1.73 6.27 26.69
CA LEU A 302 0.61 5.33 26.77
C LEU A 302 0.43 4.53 25.48
N ALA A 303 0.46 5.17 24.32
CA ALA A 303 0.36 4.51 23.03
C ALA A 303 1.50 3.50 22.80
N LYS A 304 2.73 3.85 23.14
CA LYS A 304 3.90 2.94 23.08
C LYS A 304 3.71 1.72 23.96
N VAL A 305 3.33 1.94 25.23
CA VAL A 305 3.08 0.86 26.19
C VAL A 305 1.94 -0.05 25.71
N ILE A 306 0.86 0.50 25.17
CA ILE A 306 -0.25 -0.29 24.64
C ILE A 306 0.19 -1.17 23.49
N VAL A 307 0.94 -0.64 22.53
CA VAL A 307 1.41 -1.39 21.35
C VAL A 307 2.35 -2.53 21.75
N GLU A 308 3.22 -2.32 22.75
CA GLU A 308 4.14 -3.32 23.27
C GLU A 308 3.42 -4.36 24.13
N ASP A 309 2.72 -3.94 25.20
CA ASP A 309 2.08 -4.81 26.17
C ASP A 309 0.94 -5.66 25.59
N SER A 310 0.24 -5.14 24.56
CA SER A 310 -0.80 -5.89 23.86
C SER A 310 -0.21 -7.06 23.03
N GLY A 311 1.09 -7.08 22.78
CA GLY A 311 1.77 -8.00 21.88
C GLY A 311 1.50 -7.69 20.40
N TYR A 312 0.98 -6.49 20.08
CA TYR A 312 0.62 -6.12 18.71
C TYR A 312 1.85 -5.94 17.82
N LEU A 313 2.92 -5.35 18.37
CA LEU A 313 4.17 -5.19 17.64
C LEU A 313 4.80 -6.54 17.28
N ASP A 314 4.81 -7.49 18.22
CA ASP A 314 5.32 -8.83 17.97
C ASP A 314 4.47 -9.63 16.96
N PHE A 315 3.17 -9.40 16.99
CA PHE A 315 2.25 -9.95 16.00
C PHE A 315 2.57 -9.44 14.60
N LEU A 316 2.78 -8.15 14.41
CA LEU A 316 3.17 -7.56 13.13
C LEU A 316 4.54 -8.03 12.65
N LYS A 317 5.55 -8.09 13.54
CA LYS A 317 6.88 -8.63 13.21
C LYS A 317 6.83 -10.08 12.72
N LYS A 318 5.92 -10.89 13.26
CA LYS A 318 5.72 -12.28 12.81
C LYS A 318 5.03 -12.33 11.44
N GLU A 319 4.04 -11.48 11.20
CA GLU A 319 3.38 -11.38 9.89
C GLU A 319 4.38 -10.92 8.81
N GLU A 320 5.24 -9.95 9.13
CA GLU A 320 6.28 -9.43 8.26
C GLU A 320 7.27 -10.53 7.83
N LYS A 321 7.80 -11.29 8.79
CA LYS A 321 8.75 -12.40 8.51
C LYS A 321 8.16 -13.52 7.64
N ASN A 322 6.85 -13.71 7.70
CA ASN A 322 6.14 -14.76 6.97
C ASN A 322 5.59 -14.28 5.61
N SER A 323 5.81 -13.04 5.24
CA SER A 323 5.26 -12.43 4.04
C SER A 323 6.35 -11.73 3.23
N ASN A 324 6.42 -12.08 1.93
CA ASN A 324 7.23 -11.33 0.97
C ASN A 324 6.49 -10.11 0.40
N ASN A 325 5.37 -9.70 1.01
CA ASN A 325 4.59 -8.56 0.55
C ASN A 325 5.16 -7.27 1.14
N PRO A 326 5.61 -6.31 0.31
CA PRO A 326 6.12 -5.01 0.77
C PRO A 326 5.13 -4.19 1.61
N GLU A 327 3.83 -4.39 1.42
CA GLU A 327 2.81 -3.74 2.25
C GLU A 327 2.90 -4.16 3.72
N ASN A 328 3.38 -5.37 4.02
CA ASN A 328 3.57 -5.80 5.39
C ASN A 328 4.83 -5.20 6.03
N LEU A 329 5.85 -4.87 5.22
CA LEU A 329 7.07 -4.20 5.68
C LEU A 329 6.79 -2.78 6.17
N SER A 330 5.78 -2.11 5.62
CA SER A 330 5.45 -0.73 5.99
C SER A 330 4.57 -0.60 7.25
N ARG A 331 4.01 -1.70 7.79
CA ARG A 331 3.05 -1.61 8.91
C ARG A 331 3.68 -1.14 10.22
N ILE A 332 4.90 -1.58 10.50
CA ILE A 332 5.63 -1.14 11.70
C ILE A 332 6.00 0.33 11.55
N GLU A 333 6.42 0.75 10.36
CA GLU A 333 6.70 2.16 10.06
C GLU A 333 5.44 3.01 10.21
N ASN A 334 4.27 2.52 9.75
CA ASN A 334 2.99 3.21 9.94
C ASN A 334 2.65 3.40 11.42
N ILE A 335 2.97 2.43 12.30
CA ILE A 335 2.76 2.57 13.74
C ILE A 335 3.73 3.58 14.35
N ASN A 336 4.99 3.56 13.94
CA ASN A 336 5.96 4.54 14.41
C ASN A 336 5.55 5.96 14.00
N GLU A 337 5.13 6.15 12.77
CA GLU A 337 4.61 7.42 12.26
C GLU A 337 3.33 7.84 13.02
N PHE A 338 2.46 6.88 13.32
CA PHE A 338 1.27 7.13 14.15
C PHE A 338 1.63 7.62 15.55
N ILE A 339 2.60 6.98 16.20
CA ILE A 339 3.05 7.39 17.54
C ILE A 339 3.69 8.79 17.49
N GLU A 340 4.46 9.08 16.47
CA GLU A 340 5.03 10.42 16.27
C GLU A 340 3.93 11.48 16.07
N SER A 341 2.82 11.13 15.38
CA SER A 341 1.71 12.06 15.17
C SER A 341 1.03 12.51 16.45
N LEU A 342 1.07 11.69 17.49
CA LEU A 342 0.48 12.06 18.78
C LEU A 342 1.15 13.26 19.43
N LYS A 343 2.40 13.60 19.04
CA LYS A 343 3.12 14.79 19.56
C LYS A 343 2.47 16.11 19.16
N ASP A 344 1.70 16.12 18.08
CA ASP A 344 1.02 17.32 17.59
C ASP A 344 -0.21 17.69 18.43
N PHE A 345 -0.60 16.85 19.40
CA PHE A 345 -1.79 17.02 20.22
C PHE A 345 -1.45 17.15 21.71
N GLU A 346 -2.21 17.98 22.43
CA GLU A 346 -1.99 18.20 23.85
C GLU A 346 -2.38 16.98 24.71
N ASN A 347 -3.41 16.25 24.27
CA ASN A 347 -3.93 15.09 25.01
C ASN A 347 -4.61 14.09 24.08
N LEU A 348 -4.95 12.90 24.63
CA LEU A 348 -5.57 11.82 23.87
C LEU A 348 -6.95 12.18 23.31
N GLU A 349 -7.73 12.96 24.06
CA GLU A 349 -9.11 13.29 23.68
C GLU A 349 -9.13 14.19 22.43
N GLY A 350 -8.31 15.25 22.42
CA GLY A 350 -8.16 16.13 21.25
C GLY A 350 -7.65 15.37 20.01
N PHE A 351 -6.75 14.40 20.21
CA PHE A 351 -6.32 13.52 19.10
C PHE A 351 -7.48 12.66 18.57
N LEU A 352 -8.27 12.01 19.44
CA LEU A 352 -9.38 11.16 19.03
C LEU A 352 -10.51 11.94 18.35
N GLU A 353 -10.77 13.17 18.79
CA GLU A 353 -11.69 14.09 18.10
C GLU A 353 -11.19 14.44 16.69
N HIS A 354 -9.92 14.81 16.57
CA HIS A 354 -9.31 15.10 15.28
C HIS A 354 -9.44 13.92 14.30
N VAL A 355 -9.09 12.72 14.73
CA VAL A 355 -9.22 11.50 13.92
C VAL A 355 -10.67 11.28 13.48
N SER A 356 -11.64 11.51 14.34
CA SER A 356 -13.06 11.37 13.99
C SER A 356 -13.48 12.35 12.90
N LEU A 357 -13.08 13.62 13.03
CA LEU A 357 -13.33 14.65 11.99
C LEU A 357 -12.67 14.34 10.66
N VAL A 358 -11.41 13.85 10.69
CA VAL A 358 -10.70 13.44 9.48
C VAL A 358 -11.42 12.28 8.79
N MET A 359 -11.91 11.30 9.55
CA MET A 359 -12.61 10.14 9.00
C MET A 359 -14.00 10.50 8.43
N GLU A 360 -14.67 11.52 8.95
CA GLU A 360 -15.97 12.01 8.44
C GLU A 360 -15.80 12.81 7.13
N ASN A 361 -14.76 13.63 7.02
CA ASN A 361 -14.49 14.44 5.82
C ASN A 361 -14.08 13.61 4.59
N ILE A 362 -13.81 12.32 4.77
CA ILE A 362 -13.45 11.37 3.71
C ILE A 362 -14.58 11.13 2.69
N SER A 363 -15.83 11.40 3.04
CA SER A 363 -17.01 11.13 2.18
C SER A 363 -17.25 12.15 1.06
N ASN A 364 -16.56 13.28 1.05
CA ASN A 364 -16.72 14.33 0.03
C ASN A 364 -15.72 14.10 -1.12
N THR A 365 -16.12 13.34 -2.12
CA THR A 365 -15.35 13.15 -3.36
C THR A 365 -15.61 14.32 -4.32
N SER A 366 -14.67 15.26 -4.39
CA SER A 366 -14.60 16.19 -5.52
C SER A 366 -14.06 15.46 -6.76
N GLU A 367 -14.43 15.88 -7.98
CA GLU A 367 -13.86 15.31 -9.21
C GLU A 367 -12.37 15.69 -9.38
N GLU A 368 -11.97 16.86 -8.89
CA GLU A 368 -10.61 17.37 -8.93
C GLU A 368 -9.90 17.15 -7.60
N ASN A 369 -8.81 16.38 -7.61
CA ASN A 369 -8.06 16.00 -6.42
C ASN A 369 -6.56 16.03 -6.69
N ILE A 370 -5.78 16.54 -5.71
CA ILE A 370 -4.34 16.33 -5.66
C ILE A 370 -4.07 14.85 -5.47
N THR A 371 -3.13 14.29 -6.23
CA THR A 371 -2.85 12.85 -6.17
C THR A 371 -1.61 12.59 -5.30
N LEU A 372 -1.79 11.78 -4.26
CA LEU A 372 -0.71 11.27 -3.39
C LEU A 372 -0.48 9.80 -3.73
N MET A 373 0.78 9.40 -3.99
CA MET A 373 1.07 8.00 -4.30
C MET A 373 2.55 7.66 -4.07
N THR A 374 2.84 6.38 -4.01
CA THR A 374 4.24 5.94 -4.04
C THR A 374 4.80 6.01 -5.46
N MET A 375 6.13 6.15 -5.58
CA MET A 375 6.80 6.12 -6.88
C MET A 375 6.49 4.85 -7.68
N HIS A 376 6.28 3.71 -7.02
CA HIS A 376 5.87 2.46 -7.68
C HIS A 376 4.45 2.54 -8.27
N ALA A 377 3.52 3.18 -7.54
CA ALA A 377 2.15 3.35 -8.02
C ALA A 377 2.05 4.41 -9.13
N ALA A 378 3.04 5.31 -9.23
CA ALA A 378 3.11 6.33 -10.26
C ALA A 378 3.53 5.81 -11.64
N LYS A 379 4.07 4.57 -11.72
CA LYS A 379 4.44 3.99 -13.00
C LYS A 379 3.26 3.90 -13.95
N GLY A 380 3.43 4.42 -15.16
CA GLY A 380 2.37 4.50 -16.18
C GLY A 380 1.44 5.71 -16.05
N LEU A 381 1.63 6.55 -15.03
CA LEU A 381 0.90 7.81 -14.86
C LEU A 381 1.77 9.01 -15.23
N GLU A 382 1.12 10.16 -15.46
CA GLU A 382 1.79 11.41 -15.77
C GLU A 382 1.04 12.59 -15.14
N PHE A 383 1.78 13.62 -14.73
CA PHE A 383 1.26 14.84 -14.11
C PHE A 383 2.10 16.04 -14.55
N ASP A 384 1.49 17.20 -14.66
CA ASP A 384 2.19 18.40 -15.08
C ASP A 384 3.08 18.96 -13.97
N ASN A 385 2.67 18.80 -12.72
CA ASN A 385 3.40 19.28 -11.54
C ASN A 385 3.65 18.13 -10.55
N ILE A 386 4.90 17.84 -10.25
CA ILE A 386 5.31 16.72 -9.39
C ILE A 386 6.22 17.22 -8.27
N PHE A 387 5.87 16.80 -7.07
CA PHE A 387 6.66 17.04 -5.85
C PHE A 387 7.20 15.71 -5.31
#